data_91658d0d0fe03af4d5dd4d750728e016
#
_entry.id   91658d0d0fe03af4d5dd4d750728e016
#
_cell.length_a   1.000
_cell.length_b   1.000
_cell.length_c   1.000
_cell.angle_alpha   90.00
_cell.angle_beta   90.00
_cell.angle_gamma   90.00
#
_symmetry.space_group_name_H-M   'P 1'
#
loop_
_entity.id
_entity.type
_entity.pdbx_description
1 polymer ?
#
loop_
_entity_poly.entity_id
_entity_poly.type
_entity_poly.pdbx_seq_one_letter_code
_entity_poly.pdbx_strand_id
1 'polypeptide(L)'
;MKSRMIPVLCILMLFLTACQKQASDDPVVATYKDTQILQSEVAYEKENQINVTGDKTVSDVDALDQILLNLIMLDEAEQRGLSVTQEEVDAEMAGQRKNYEEYEEVRSYIEE
;
A
#
# COMPACT_ATOMS: atom_id res chain seq x y z
N MET A 1 53.28 12.22 -25.43
CA MET A 1 51.84 12.48 -25.49
C MET A 1 50.99 11.21 -25.18
N LYS A 2 51.41 10.36 -24.26
CA LYS A 2 50.73 9.05 -24.03
C LYS A 2 50.16 8.84 -22.61
N SER A 3 49.99 9.89 -21.80
CA SER A 3 49.66 9.69 -20.38
C SER A 3 48.46 10.47 -19.85
N ARG A 4 47.63 11.10 -20.72
CA ARG A 4 46.47 11.92 -20.28
C ARG A 4 45.09 11.38 -20.65
N MET A 5 45.01 10.24 -21.33
CA MET A 5 43.69 9.67 -21.73
C MET A 5 43.14 8.64 -20.75
N ILE A 6 43.95 8.10 -19.84
CA ILE A 6 43.52 7.07 -18.91
C ILE A 6 42.54 7.60 -17.82
N PRO A 7 42.70 8.81 -17.23
CA PRO A 7 41.78 9.26 -16.18
C PRO A 7 40.39 9.62 -16.68
N VAL A 8 40.23 9.99 -17.95
CA VAL A 8 38.92 10.36 -18.51
C VAL A 8 38.08 9.13 -18.76
N LEU A 9 38.67 8.02 -19.14
CA LEU A 9 37.95 6.74 -19.36
C LEU A 9 37.44 6.14 -18.05
N CYS A 10 38.17 6.28 -16.95
CA CYS A 10 37.73 5.79 -15.62
C CYS A 10 36.56 6.60 -15.04
N ILE A 11 36.48 7.90 -15.34
CA ILE A 11 35.38 8.74 -14.87
C ILE A 11 34.07 8.41 -15.61
N LEU A 12 34.14 8.01 -16.87
CA LEU A 12 32.97 7.64 -17.66
C LEU A 12 32.35 6.31 -17.22
N MET A 13 33.13 5.40 -16.62
CA MET A 13 32.64 4.11 -16.09
C MET A 13 31.93 4.23 -14.74
N LEU A 14 32.11 5.33 -14.01
CA LEU A 14 31.47 5.53 -12.68
C LEU A 14 30.01 6.01 -12.74
N PHE A 15 29.54 6.44 -13.92
CA PHE A 15 28.14 6.87 -14.07
C PHE A 15 27.15 5.76 -14.46
N LEU A 16 27.60 4.54 -14.72
CA LEU A 16 26.75 3.42 -15.12
C LEU A 16 26.16 2.60 -13.95
N THR A 17 26.51 2.93 -12.70
CA THR A 17 26.05 2.16 -11.53
C THR A 17 24.90 2.83 -10.77
N ALA A 18 24.26 3.89 -11.28
CA ALA A 18 23.28 4.67 -10.55
C ALA A 18 21.80 4.37 -10.89
N CYS A 19 21.49 3.22 -11.47
CA CYS A 19 20.10 2.77 -11.67
C CYS A 19 19.95 1.26 -11.45
N GLN A 20 20.44 0.75 -10.33
CA GLN A 20 19.82 -0.45 -9.78
C GLN A 20 18.62 0.04 -8.94
N LYS A 21 17.49 0.20 -9.61
CA LYS A 21 16.20 0.09 -8.93
C LYS A 21 16.26 -1.27 -8.23
N GLN A 22 16.40 -1.23 -6.92
CA GLN A 22 16.26 -2.42 -6.09
C GLN A 22 14.89 -2.97 -6.43
N ALA A 23 14.86 -4.07 -7.17
CA ALA A 23 13.62 -4.80 -7.38
C ALA A 23 13.15 -5.14 -5.96
N SER A 24 12.03 -4.60 -5.54
CA SER A 24 11.40 -5.03 -4.30
C SER A 24 11.15 -6.52 -4.47
N ASP A 25 11.49 -7.33 -3.47
CA ASP A 25 11.19 -8.78 -3.47
C ASP A 25 9.68 -9.05 -3.51
N ASP A 26 8.87 -8.00 -3.58
CA ASP A 26 7.41 -8.01 -3.62
C ASP A 26 6.92 -7.72 -5.05
N PRO A 27 6.46 -8.73 -5.78
CA PRO A 27 6.09 -8.58 -7.19
C PRO A 27 4.81 -7.77 -7.37
N VAL A 28 4.79 -6.94 -8.41
CA VAL A 28 3.57 -6.28 -8.88
C VAL A 28 2.66 -7.33 -9.53
N VAL A 29 1.46 -7.52 -9.02
CA VAL A 29 0.47 -8.49 -9.51
C VAL A 29 -0.60 -7.87 -10.38
N ALA A 30 -0.87 -6.56 -10.21
CA ALA A 30 -1.81 -5.81 -11.03
C ALA A 30 -1.43 -4.32 -11.07
N THR A 31 -2.07 -3.58 -11.98
CA THR A 31 -1.92 -2.12 -12.06
C THR A 31 -3.28 -1.51 -12.38
N TYR A 32 -3.66 -0.48 -11.63
CA TYR A 32 -4.82 0.36 -11.92
C TYR A 32 -4.34 1.79 -12.14
N LYS A 33 -4.50 2.32 -13.35
CA LYS A 33 -3.90 3.60 -13.79
C LYS A 33 -2.39 3.62 -13.47
N ASP A 34 -1.94 4.53 -12.64
CA ASP A 34 -0.54 4.66 -12.23
C ASP A 34 -0.22 3.94 -10.89
N THR A 35 -1.22 3.31 -10.26
CA THR A 35 -1.07 2.59 -9.00
C THR A 35 -0.73 1.13 -9.27
N GLN A 36 0.42 0.67 -8.77
CA GLN A 36 0.83 -0.72 -8.78
C GLN A 36 0.29 -1.42 -7.53
N ILE A 37 -0.25 -2.62 -7.69
CA ILE A 37 -0.73 -3.48 -6.61
C ILE A 37 0.28 -4.60 -6.42
N LEU A 38 0.80 -4.73 -5.21
CA LEU A 38 1.83 -5.68 -4.85
C LEU A 38 1.22 -6.98 -4.30
N GLN A 39 1.98 -8.07 -4.39
CA GLN A 39 1.55 -9.37 -3.85
C GLN A 39 1.28 -9.31 -2.35
N SER A 40 2.07 -8.55 -1.59
CA SER A 40 1.88 -8.38 -0.16
C SER A 40 0.57 -7.67 0.18
N GLU A 41 0.14 -6.71 -0.64
CA GLU A 41 -1.13 -6.01 -0.45
C GLU A 41 -2.32 -6.95 -0.65
N VAL A 42 -2.24 -7.82 -1.66
CA VAL A 42 -3.26 -8.86 -1.89
C VAL A 42 -3.30 -9.86 -0.74
N ALA A 43 -2.14 -10.30 -0.25
CA ALA A 43 -2.06 -11.21 0.89
C ALA A 43 -2.65 -10.58 2.17
N TYR A 44 -2.34 -9.32 2.44
CA TYR A 44 -2.89 -8.57 3.56
C TYR A 44 -4.42 -8.42 3.48
N GLU A 45 -4.93 -8.02 2.32
CA GLU A 45 -6.38 -7.86 2.11
C GLU A 45 -7.12 -9.19 2.26
N LYS A 46 -6.55 -10.28 1.75
CA LYS A 46 -7.10 -11.63 1.94
C LYS A 46 -7.21 -12.00 3.42
N GLU A 47 -6.13 -11.79 4.17
CA GLU A 47 -6.12 -12.06 5.62
C GLU A 47 -7.16 -11.20 6.35
N ASN A 48 -7.25 -9.93 6.00
CA ASN A 48 -8.24 -9.01 6.54
C ASN A 48 -9.68 -9.49 6.27
N GLN A 49 -10.01 -9.90 5.05
CA GLN A 49 -11.34 -10.45 4.71
C GLN A 49 -11.65 -11.72 5.50
N ILE A 50 -10.69 -12.64 5.63
CA ILE A 50 -10.85 -13.85 6.43
C ILE A 50 -11.12 -13.51 7.90
N ASN A 51 -10.40 -12.55 8.47
CA ASN A 51 -10.56 -12.15 9.86
C ASN A 51 -11.90 -11.48 10.13
N VAL A 52 -12.39 -10.64 9.19
CA VAL A 52 -13.65 -9.93 9.33
C VAL A 52 -14.86 -10.83 9.10
N THR A 53 -14.79 -11.73 8.11
CA THR A 53 -15.94 -12.56 7.70
C THR A 53 -15.94 -13.95 8.32
N GLY A 54 -14.78 -14.43 8.76
CA GLY A 54 -14.57 -15.83 9.17
C GLY A 54 -14.52 -16.82 8.00
N ASP A 55 -14.66 -16.35 6.76
CA ASP A 55 -14.67 -17.18 5.57
C ASP A 55 -13.24 -17.49 5.11
N LYS A 56 -12.82 -18.74 5.31
CA LYS A 56 -11.50 -19.24 4.94
C LYS A 56 -11.38 -19.60 3.44
N THR A 57 -12.45 -19.47 2.68
CA THR A 57 -12.45 -19.77 1.23
C THR A 57 -12.04 -18.57 0.36
N VAL A 58 -11.83 -17.39 0.96
CA VAL A 58 -11.38 -16.17 0.29
C VAL A 58 -10.09 -16.46 -0.50
N SER A 59 -10.11 -16.18 -1.79
CA SER A 59 -8.97 -16.36 -2.69
C SER A 59 -8.18 -15.06 -2.88
N ASP A 60 -6.99 -15.15 -3.49
CA ASP A 60 -6.21 -13.98 -3.87
C ASP A 60 -6.95 -13.13 -4.92
N VAL A 61 -7.79 -13.75 -5.75
CA VAL A 61 -8.62 -13.04 -6.75
C VAL A 61 -9.69 -12.20 -6.04
N ASP A 62 -10.37 -12.74 -5.03
CA ASP A 62 -11.38 -12.02 -4.26
C ASP A 62 -10.75 -10.80 -3.55
N ALA A 63 -9.56 -10.97 -2.98
CA ALA A 63 -8.81 -9.89 -2.35
C ALA A 63 -8.38 -8.82 -3.37
N LEU A 64 -7.89 -9.23 -4.53
CA LEU A 64 -7.51 -8.31 -5.61
C LEU A 64 -8.73 -7.52 -6.12
N ASP A 65 -9.86 -8.18 -6.32
CA ASP A 65 -11.11 -7.55 -6.75
C ASP A 65 -11.55 -6.47 -5.74
N GLN A 66 -11.41 -6.73 -4.44
CA GLN A 66 -11.73 -5.75 -3.40
C GLN A 66 -10.79 -4.54 -3.44
N ILE A 67 -9.48 -4.76 -3.62
CA ILE A 67 -8.51 -3.67 -3.77
C ILE A 67 -8.86 -2.82 -4.99
N LEU A 68 -9.13 -3.45 -6.14
CA LEU A 68 -9.51 -2.75 -7.37
C LEU A 68 -10.81 -1.97 -7.19
N LEU A 69 -11.81 -2.55 -6.54
CA LEU A 69 -13.07 -1.87 -6.25
C LEU A 69 -12.83 -0.60 -5.40
N ASN A 70 -12.01 -0.70 -4.37
CA ASN A 70 -11.66 0.44 -3.52
C ASN A 70 -10.96 1.55 -4.32
N LEU A 71 -9.99 1.21 -5.19
CA LEU A 71 -9.30 2.17 -6.05
C LEU A 71 -10.26 2.86 -7.03
N ILE A 72 -11.19 2.10 -7.63
CA ILE A 72 -12.21 2.65 -8.54
C ILE A 72 -13.14 3.60 -7.79
N MET A 73 -13.58 3.24 -6.58
CA MET A 73 -14.45 4.08 -5.76
C MET A 73 -13.75 5.38 -5.33
N LEU A 74 -12.48 5.30 -4.96
CA LEU A 74 -11.68 6.50 -4.61
C LEU A 74 -11.52 7.43 -5.81
N ASP A 75 -11.22 6.88 -6.99
CA ASP A 75 -11.10 7.66 -8.22
C ASP A 75 -12.42 8.35 -8.60
N GLU A 76 -13.53 7.65 -8.48
CA GLU A 76 -14.87 8.20 -8.74
C GLU A 76 -15.23 9.31 -7.73
N ALA A 77 -14.88 9.11 -6.45
CA ALA A 77 -15.09 10.11 -5.42
C ALA A 77 -14.28 11.39 -5.71
N GLU A 78 -13.02 11.24 -6.10
CA GLU A 78 -12.15 12.36 -6.47
C GLU A 78 -12.70 13.12 -7.69
N GLN A 79 -13.15 12.41 -8.74
CA GLN A 79 -13.76 13.01 -9.93
C GLN A 79 -15.05 13.80 -9.60
N ARG A 80 -15.76 13.40 -8.57
CA ARG A 80 -16.97 14.10 -8.07
C ARG A 80 -16.63 15.22 -7.08
N GLY A 81 -15.35 15.46 -6.80
CA GLY A 81 -14.90 16.47 -5.85
C GLY A 81 -15.21 16.13 -4.39
N LEU A 82 -15.42 14.83 -4.10
CA LEU A 82 -15.55 14.32 -2.74
C LEU A 82 -14.15 14.13 -2.16
N SER A 83 -13.88 14.77 -1.05
CA SER A 83 -12.61 14.61 -0.33
C SER A 83 -12.88 14.58 1.16
N VAL A 84 -12.09 13.82 1.88
CA VAL A 84 -12.08 13.80 3.34
C VAL A 84 -10.86 14.58 3.82
N THR A 85 -11.08 15.53 4.70
CA THR A 85 -10.00 16.33 5.29
C THR A 85 -9.31 15.57 6.42
N GLN A 86 -8.06 15.94 6.72
CA GLN A 86 -7.35 15.35 7.86
C GLN A 86 -8.09 15.61 9.19
N GLU A 87 -8.75 16.75 9.33
CA GLU A 87 -9.54 17.10 10.52
C GLU A 87 -10.73 16.15 10.70
N GLU A 88 -11.41 15.76 9.61
CA GLU A 88 -12.51 14.77 9.67
C GLU A 88 -12.00 13.38 10.03
N VAL A 89 -10.86 12.97 9.49
CA VAL A 89 -10.21 11.70 9.87
C VAL A 89 -9.82 11.70 11.34
N ASP A 90 -9.19 12.76 11.83
CA ASP A 90 -8.75 12.88 13.21
C ASP A 90 -9.95 12.89 14.19
N ALA A 91 -11.05 13.54 13.81
CA ALA A 91 -12.29 13.55 14.60
C ALA A 91 -12.92 12.16 14.70
N GLU A 92 -12.97 11.41 13.58
CA GLU A 92 -13.48 10.05 13.57
C GLU A 92 -12.60 9.09 14.40
N MET A 93 -11.29 9.19 14.25
CA MET A 93 -10.33 8.39 15.04
C MET A 93 -10.43 8.70 16.53
N ALA A 94 -10.64 9.97 16.90
CA ALA A 94 -10.86 10.35 18.31
C ALA A 94 -12.17 9.77 18.85
N GLY A 95 -13.23 9.76 18.06
CA GLY A 95 -14.50 9.12 18.40
C GLY A 95 -14.37 7.62 18.64
N GLN A 96 -13.69 6.92 17.75
CA GLN A 96 -13.44 5.49 17.87
C GLN A 96 -12.58 5.17 19.10
N ARG A 97 -11.53 5.96 19.38
CA ARG A 97 -10.69 5.79 20.55
C ARG A 97 -11.49 5.97 21.85
N LYS A 98 -12.37 6.98 21.89
CA LYS A 98 -13.26 7.19 23.04
C LYS A 98 -14.18 6.00 23.27
N ASN A 99 -14.77 5.46 22.21
CA ASN A 99 -15.59 4.26 22.29
C ASN A 99 -14.79 3.05 22.80
N TYR A 100 -13.56 2.88 22.32
CA TYR A 100 -12.65 1.83 22.80
C TYR A 100 -12.35 1.96 24.31
N GLU A 101 -12.12 3.19 24.80
CA GLU A 101 -11.83 3.45 26.21
C GLU A 101 -13.07 3.31 27.12
N GLU A 102 -14.27 3.63 26.59
CA GLU A 102 -15.52 3.64 27.35
C GLU A 102 -16.14 2.24 27.49
N TYR A 103 -15.94 1.37 26.50
CA TYR A 103 -16.49 0.01 26.49
C TYR A 103 -15.42 -1.03 26.85
N GLU A 104 -15.43 -1.48 28.08
CA GLU A 104 -14.49 -2.49 28.61
C GLU A 104 -14.58 -3.82 27.82
N GLU A 105 -15.76 -4.17 27.31
CA GLU A 105 -15.97 -5.31 26.43
C GLU A 105 -15.16 -5.23 25.12
N VAL A 106 -15.11 -4.04 24.49
CA VAL A 106 -14.34 -3.82 23.27
C VAL A 106 -12.84 -3.90 23.55
N ARG A 107 -12.40 -3.36 24.66
CA ARG A 107 -10.99 -3.38 25.07
C ARG A 107 -10.51 -4.80 25.34
N SER A 108 -11.31 -5.63 26.04
CA SER A 108 -10.95 -7.02 26.32
C SER A 108 -10.83 -7.89 25.05
N TYR A 109 -11.57 -7.53 23.99
CA TYR A 109 -11.54 -8.27 22.71
C TYR A 109 -10.27 -8.00 21.86
N ILE A 110 -9.62 -6.86 22.08
CA ILE A 110 -8.43 -6.45 21.31
C ILE A 110 -7.14 -6.79 22.06
N GLU A 111 -7.19 -6.93 23.39
CA GLU A 111 -6.03 -7.25 24.24
C GLU A 111 -5.78 -8.78 24.37
N GLU A 112 -6.64 -9.65 23.83
CA GLU A 112 -6.43 -11.10 23.69
C GLU A 112 -5.65 -11.45 22.42
#